data_7f9aa6172b67ae79cde0a05288eca434
#
_entry.id   7f9aa6172b67ae79cde0a05288eca434
#
_cell.length_a   1.000
_cell.length_b   1.000
_cell.length_c   1.000
_cell.angle_alpha   90.00
_cell.angle_beta   90.00
_cell.angle_gamma   90.00
#
_symmetry.space_group_name_H-M   'P 1'
#
loop_
_entity.id
_entity.type
_entity.pdbx_description
1 polymer ?
#
loop_
_entity_poly.entity_id
_entity_poly.type
_entity_poly.pdbx_seq_one_letter_code
_entity_poly.pdbx_strand_id
1 'polypeptide(L)'
;MPARREEQASSPRVAAGFDEETPLLGSASAVSATVPVAVPAPVPAARRGAGGTADSEIEKKRRRDELKGYTFMALSALGFAANSVCVKALAVAGFPSLEIVFARSVLQLGLGLVACAYYRISPVGPVGEGSSWALRRLLLLRGAAGAFGNACFFYAVTKMTLADATVVFFTGPVFSAIFARVALGEPYGAFDRAASAVCMLGIVLVLKPAMVFGEAAHGLAAAIDGAGVGEQQQMRGALAALVGAMSGAVAMCTVRVVGRSVHSMVHVVYFGFLSMAGSTAAMRSVAQTPPVRAPRTAYEWLVMGSVGAFAFFGQALLNRGLQLAPTGPGMLMRNLDVVFAFLFGITLFGEVPDWISVAGAVTIVGCAVAMGLHKWLASRARSARGVSGAAA
;
A
#
# COMPACT_ATOMS: atom_id res chain seq x y z
N MET A 1 30.84 69.57 16.62
CA MET A 1 31.75 69.71 17.82
C MET A 1 30.93 69.24 19.04
N PRO A 2 31.55 68.60 20.05
CA PRO A 2 32.73 67.71 20.07
C PRO A 2 32.34 66.35 20.66
N ALA A 3 33.03 65.33 20.60
CA ALA A 3 34.34 64.76 20.82
C ALA A 3 34.19 63.41 21.56
N ARG A 4 34.89 62.42 20.99
CA ARG A 4 35.95 61.53 21.51
C ARG A 4 35.68 60.66 22.71
N ARG A 5 35.96 59.35 22.58
CA ARG A 5 37.16 58.51 22.84
C ARG A 5 36.84 57.04 22.54
N GLU A 6 37.54 56.34 21.68
CA GLU A 6 38.91 55.71 21.73
C GLU A 6 39.17 54.89 23.00
N GLU A 7 39.40 53.56 22.76
CA GLU A 7 40.61 52.80 23.15
C GLU A 7 40.32 51.30 22.79
N GLN A 8 41.03 50.69 21.79
CA GLN A 8 42.34 50.02 21.81
C GLN A 8 42.44 48.95 22.87
N ALA A 9 42.90 47.74 22.64
CA ALA A 9 43.76 46.96 21.76
C ALA A 9 43.68 45.54 22.36
N SER A 10 44.03 44.43 21.79
CA SER A 10 45.26 44.02 21.15
C SER A 10 45.18 42.57 20.68
N SER A 11 45.78 42.33 19.55
CA SER A 11 46.17 41.02 19.00
C SER A 11 47.48 40.54 19.67
N PRO A 12 47.86 39.27 19.57
CA PRO A 12 49.03 38.99 18.73
C PRO A 12 48.93 37.74 17.83
N ARG A 13 49.59 37.87 16.70
CA ARG A 13 50.04 36.87 15.73
C ARG A 13 51.14 35.96 16.31
N VAL A 14 51.33 34.75 15.70
CA VAL A 14 52.57 34.09 15.22
C VAL A 14 52.14 32.80 14.58
N ALA A 15 52.21 32.53 13.32
CA ALA A 15 53.30 32.25 12.36
C ALA A 15 53.55 30.75 12.16
N ALA A 16 53.23 30.30 10.94
CA ALA A 16 54.03 29.54 9.98
C ALA A 16 54.44 28.09 10.28
N GLY A 17 54.13 27.23 9.30
CA GLY A 17 54.76 25.93 9.08
C GLY A 17 54.13 25.26 7.86
N PHE A 18 54.72 25.49 6.68
CA PHE A 18 54.55 24.69 5.46
C PHE A 18 55.20 23.34 5.70
N ASP A 19 54.57 22.25 5.27
CA ASP A 19 55.26 21.15 4.57
C ASP A 19 54.25 20.35 3.71
N GLU A 20 54.63 20.20 2.47
CA GLU A 20 54.12 19.39 1.38
C GLU A 20 54.33 17.92 1.68
N GLU A 21 53.31 17.05 1.43
CA GLU A 21 53.47 15.78 0.72
C GLU A 21 52.12 15.13 0.45
N THR A 22 51.72 15.04 -0.82
CA THR A 22 50.74 14.11 -1.37
C THR A 22 51.33 12.69 -1.42
N PRO A 23 50.53 11.65 -1.21
CA PRO A 23 50.29 10.79 -2.36
C PRO A 23 48.83 10.36 -2.56
N LEU A 24 48.53 10.20 -3.82
CA LEU A 24 47.33 9.64 -4.45
C LEU A 24 47.07 8.20 -4.02
N LEU A 25 45.75 7.83 -4.15
CA LEU A 25 45.20 6.50 -4.18
C LEU A 25 44.72 5.88 -2.84
N GLY A 26 43.42 5.67 -2.77
CA GLY A 26 42.86 4.62 -1.97
C GLY A 26 41.45 4.86 -1.43
N SER A 27 40.56 4.08 -1.96
CA SER A 27 39.27 3.66 -1.39
C SER A 27 38.09 4.64 -1.41
N ALA A 28 37.22 4.35 -2.36
CA ALA A 28 35.82 4.74 -2.31
C ALA A 28 35.16 4.14 -1.06
N SER A 29 35.08 4.92 0.01
CA SER A 29 34.22 4.61 1.14
C SER A 29 32.79 4.92 0.72
N ALA A 30 31.99 3.86 0.53
CA ALA A 30 30.54 3.95 0.41
C ALA A 30 30.02 4.74 1.61
N VAL A 31 29.54 5.94 1.35
CA VAL A 31 28.76 6.72 2.30
C VAL A 31 27.42 6.02 2.44
N SER A 32 27.34 5.11 3.41
CA SER A 32 26.09 4.58 3.93
C SER A 32 25.38 5.71 4.65
N ALA A 33 24.60 6.50 3.91
CA ALA A 33 23.67 7.46 4.47
C ALA A 33 22.48 6.67 5.08
N THR A 34 22.71 6.06 6.25
CA THR A 34 21.64 5.65 7.13
C THR A 34 20.92 6.89 7.61
N VAL A 35 19.84 7.25 6.90
CA VAL A 35 18.83 8.19 7.41
C VAL A 35 18.37 7.61 8.75
N PRO A 36 18.52 8.29 9.89
CA PRO A 36 17.90 7.85 11.12
C PRO A 36 16.40 8.04 10.97
N VAL A 37 15.72 7.01 10.44
CA VAL A 37 14.29 6.88 10.60
C VAL A 37 14.10 6.71 12.09
N ALA A 38 13.51 7.71 12.75
CA ALA A 38 13.04 7.56 14.11
C ALA A 38 11.93 6.51 14.07
N VAL A 39 12.33 5.25 14.08
CA VAL A 39 11.45 4.13 14.40
C VAL A 39 10.89 4.51 15.76
N PRO A 40 9.55 4.61 15.94
CA PRO A 40 9.00 4.74 17.28
C PRO A 40 9.62 3.60 18.09
N ALA A 41 10.45 3.97 19.08
CA ALA A 41 11.21 3.03 19.88
C ALA A 41 10.26 1.92 20.32
N PRO A 42 10.68 0.64 20.31
CA PRO A 42 9.91 -0.41 20.95
C PRO A 42 9.64 0.09 22.36
N VAL A 43 8.34 0.20 22.69
CA VAL A 43 7.90 0.69 24.00
C VAL A 43 8.76 -0.02 25.03
N PRO A 44 9.60 0.71 25.84
CA PRO A 44 10.48 0.06 26.79
C PRO A 44 9.61 -0.82 27.67
N ALA A 45 10.10 -2.02 27.96
CA ALA A 45 9.45 -2.92 28.91
C ALA A 45 9.18 -2.11 30.19
N ALA A 46 7.89 -1.83 30.42
CA ALA A 46 7.44 -0.92 31.45
C ALA A 46 8.11 -1.26 32.78
N ARG A 47 8.69 -0.27 33.43
CA ARG A 47 9.06 -0.32 34.85
C ARG A 47 7.84 -0.79 35.59
N ARG A 48 7.88 -2.00 36.14
CA ARG A 48 6.86 -2.56 37.03
C ARG A 48 6.87 -1.76 38.31
N GLY A 49 5.84 -0.93 38.52
CA GLY A 49 5.61 -0.19 39.74
C GLY A 49 4.46 0.80 39.60
N ALA A 50 3.32 0.53 40.21
CA ALA A 50 2.18 1.43 40.46
C ALA A 50 1.41 1.96 39.24
N GLY A 51 0.83 1.07 38.38
CA GLY A 51 0.05 1.53 37.23
C GLY A 51 -0.97 0.53 36.66
N GLY A 52 -1.40 -0.46 37.43
CA GLY A 52 -2.20 -1.58 36.95
C GLY A 52 -3.50 -1.22 36.21
N THR A 53 -4.14 -0.12 36.54
CA THR A 53 -5.37 0.34 35.86
C THR A 53 -5.06 1.12 34.59
N ALA A 54 -4.05 1.98 34.56
CA ALA A 54 -3.66 2.77 33.42
C ALA A 54 -3.09 1.88 32.28
N ASP A 55 -2.26 0.89 32.62
CA ASP A 55 -1.71 -0.05 31.66
C ASP A 55 -2.80 -0.94 31.03
N SER A 56 -3.82 -1.33 31.81
CA SER A 56 -4.97 -2.10 31.32
C SER A 56 -5.83 -1.29 30.32
N GLU A 57 -6.05 -0.01 30.60
CA GLU A 57 -6.82 0.89 29.71
C GLU A 57 -6.04 1.20 28.40
N ILE A 58 -4.73 1.38 28.46
CA ILE A 58 -3.87 1.56 27.27
C ILE A 58 -3.93 0.32 26.38
N GLU A 59 -3.80 -0.88 26.94
CA GLU A 59 -3.87 -2.14 26.19
C GLU A 59 -5.27 -2.36 25.60
N LYS A 60 -6.34 -2.05 26.34
CA LYS A 60 -7.72 -2.12 25.86
C LYS A 60 -7.98 -1.16 24.70
N LYS A 61 -7.47 0.07 24.79
CA LYS A 61 -7.52 1.06 23.71
C LYS A 61 -6.77 0.57 22.47
N ARG A 62 -5.55 0.04 22.65
CA ARG A 62 -4.74 -0.53 21.56
C ARG A 62 -5.48 -1.64 20.81
N ARG A 63 -6.09 -2.60 21.55
CA ARG A 63 -6.88 -3.68 20.95
C ARG A 63 -8.08 -3.17 20.17
N ARG A 64 -8.79 -2.19 20.72
CA ARG A 64 -9.92 -1.56 20.06
C ARG A 64 -9.48 -0.89 18.77
N ASP A 65 -8.31 -0.25 18.77
CA ASP A 65 -7.74 0.38 17.58
C ASP A 65 -7.31 -0.66 16.54
N GLU A 66 -6.64 -1.75 16.95
CA GLU A 66 -6.26 -2.85 16.06
C GLU A 66 -7.50 -3.50 15.39
N LEU A 67 -8.56 -3.77 16.16
CA LEU A 67 -9.80 -4.32 15.63
C LEU A 67 -10.45 -3.37 14.61
N LYS A 68 -10.52 -2.07 14.94
CA LYS A 68 -10.98 -1.06 13.97
C LYS A 68 -10.12 -1.04 12.71
N GLY A 69 -8.80 -1.21 12.85
CA GLY A 69 -7.87 -1.29 11.74
C GLY A 69 -8.21 -2.45 10.80
N TYR A 70 -8.45 -3.65 11.33
CA TYR A 70 -8.85 -4.80 10.53
C TYR A 70 -10.21 -4.61 9.84
N THR A 71 -11.18 -4.01 10.53
CA THR A 71 -12.48 -3.67 9.94
C THR A 71 -12.31 -2.68 8.77
N PHE A 72 -11.48 -1.65 8.92
CA PHE A 72 -11.20 -0.73 7.83
C PHE A 72 -10.49 -1.40 6.66
N MET A 73 -9.60 -2.35 6.90
CA MET A 73 -8.95 -3.13 5.84
C MET A 73 -9.95 -4.00 5.08
N ALA A 74 -10.86 -4.68 5.78
CA ALA A 74 -11.93 -5.48 5.15
C ALA A 74 -12.90 -4.60 4.34
N LEU A 75 -13.32 -3.44 4.88
CA LEU A 75 -14.14 -2.49 4.14
C LEU A 75 -13.42 -1.87 2.94
N SER A 76 -12.11 -1.67 3.04
CA SER A 76 -11.31 -1.22 1.89
C SER A 76 -11.29 -2.25 0.77
N ALA A 77 -11.27 -3.55 1.13
CA ALA A 77 -11.35 -4.65 0.17
C ALA A 77 -12.68 -4.61 -0.60
N LEU A 78 -13.80 -4.38 0.09
CA LEU A 78 -15.10 -4.19 -0.57
C LEU A 78 -15.08 -2.98 -1.52
N GLY A 79 -14.49 -1.85 -1.10
CA GLY A 79 -14.34 -0.67 -1.95
C GLY A 79 -13.52 -0.95 -3.22
N PHE A 80 -12.41 -1.70 -3.11
CA PHE A 80 -11.60 -2.06 -4.28
C PHE A 80 -12.30 -3.07 -5.19
N ALA A 81 -13.04 -4.03 -4.64
CA ALA A 81 -13.84 -4.96 -5.43
C ALA A 81 -14.94 -4.21 -6.21
N ALA A 82 -15.67 -3.28 -5.57
CA ALA A 82 -16.65 -2.43 -6.25
C ALA A 82 -16.00 -1.55 -7.34
N ASN A 83 -14.81 -1.01 -7.06
CA ASN A 83 -14.03 -0.30 -8.07
C ASN A 83 -13.71 -1.20 -9.28
N SER A 84 -13.32 -2.45 -9.05
CA SER A 84 -13.00 -3.41 -10.12
C SER A 84 -14.21 -3.73 -11.00
N VAL A 85 -15.41 -3.83 -10.42
CA VAL A 85 -16.68 -3.97 -11.16
C VAL A 85 -16.90 -2.78 -12.09
N CYS A 86 -16.76 -1.56 -11.59
CA CYS A 86 -16.92 -0.36 -12.40
C CYS A 86 -15.87 -0.26 -13.51
N VAL A 87 -14.61 -0.64 -13.23
CA VAL A 87 -13.53 -0.70 -14.24
C VAL A 87 -13.88 -1.72 -15.31
N LYS A 88 -14.39 -2.92 -14.95
CA LYS A 88 -14.84 -3.94 -15.91
C LYS A 88 -15.97 -3.42 -16.80
N ALA A 89 -16.95 -2.73 -16.20
CA ALA A 89 -18.06 -2.14 -16.96
C ALA A 89 -17.59 -1.10 -17.99
N LEU A 90 -16.63 -0.23 -17.62
CA LEU A 90 -16.05 0.74 -18.54
C LEU A 90 -15.18 0.09 -19.64
N ALA A 91 -14.44 -0.97 -19.29
CA ALA A 91 -13.65 -1.73 -20.27
C ALA A 91 -14.55 -2.38 -21.30
N VAL A 92 -15.67 -2.99 -20.90
CA VAL A 92 -16.70 -3.54 -21.82
C VAL A 92 -17.32 -2.44 -22.67
N ALA A 93 -17.49 -1.22 -22.14
CA ALA A 93 -17.95 -0.06 -22.90
C ALA A 93 -16.90 0.50 -23.88
N GLY A 94 -15.68 -0.08 -23.91
CA GLY A 94 -14.61 0.28 -24.85
C GLY A 94 -13.71 1.43 -24.42
N PHE A 95 -13.66 1.76 -23.11
CA PHE A 95 -12.71 2.75 -22.59
C PHE A 95 -11.31 2.15 -22.46
N PRO A 96 -10.26 2.84 -22.93
CA PRO A 96 -8.88 2.41 -22.74
C PRO A 96 -8.49 2.35 -21.26
N SER A 97 -7.75 1.32 -20.85
CA SER A 97 -7.37 1.12 -19.44
C SER A 97 -6.59 2.30 -18.85
N LEU A 98 -5.70 2.93 -19.60
CA LEU A 98 -4.93 4.11 -19.15
C LEU A 98 -5.83 5.32 -18.88
N GLU A 99 -6.88 5.49 -19.70
CA GLU A 99 -7.86 6.56 -19.51
C GLU A 99 -8.69 6.35 -18.23
N ILE A 100 -9.12 5.12 -17.98
CA ILE A 100 -9.81 4.77 -16.73
C ILE A 100 -8.92 5.07 -15.51
N VAL A 101 -7.63 4.71 -15.59
CA VAL A 101 -6.66 5.00 -14.50
C VAL A 101 -6.46 6.50 -14.31
N PHE A 102 -6.36 7.25 -15.41
CA PHE A 102 -6.25 8.71 -15.35
C PHE A 102 -7.47 9.34 -14.70
N ALA A 103 -8.68 9.04 -15.21
CA ALA A 103 -9.93 9.58 -14.68
C ALA A 103 -10.13 9.22 -13.19
N ARG A 104 -9.87 7.95 -12.84
CA ARG A 104 -9.83 7.49 -11.45
C ARG A 104 -8.91 8.35 -10.58
N SER A 105 -7.69 8.61 -11.07
CA SER A 105 -6.67 9.32 -10.29
C SER A 105 -7.03 10.79 -10.10
N VAL A 106 -7.61 11.44 -11.13
CA VAL A 106 -8.13 12.81 -11.06
C VAL A 106 -9.25 12.92 -10.02
N LEU A 107 -10.25 12.03 -10.11
CA LEU A 107 -11.37 12.02 -9.18
C LEU A 107 -10.92 11.70 -7.74
N GLN A 108 -10.02 10.73 -7.57
CA GLN A 108 -9.46 10.38 -6.27
C GLN A 108 -8.67 11.55 -5.66
N LEU A 109 -7.87 12.26 -6.46
CA LEU A 109 -7.15 13.46 -6.04
C LEU A 109 -8.14 14.56 -5.64
N GLY A 110 -9.14 14.85 -6.48
CA GLY A 110 -10.17 15.86 -6.20
C GLY A 110 -10.91 15.58 -4.90
N LEU A 111 -11.41 14.36 -4.71
CA LEU A 111 -12.08 13.94 -3.46
C LEU A 111 -11.12 13.99 -2.26
N GLY A 112 -9.84 13.64 -2.45
CA GLY A 112 -8.81 13.76 -1.42
C GLY A 112 -8.57 15.21 -0.99
N LEU A 113 -8.51 16.14 -1.93
CA LEU A 113 -8.37 17.58 -1.65
C LEU A 113 -9.62 18.14 -0.95
N VAL A 114 -10.83 17.77 -1.41
CA VAL A 114 -12.09 18.13 -0.75
C VAL A 114 -12.13 17.60 0.69
N ALA A 115 -11.72 16.34 0.91
CA ALA A 115 -11.65 15.79 2.25
C ALA A 115 -10.61 16.52 3.12
N CYS A 116 -9.45 16.88 2.58
CA CYS A 116 -8.46 17.69 3.31
C CYS A 116 -9.02 19.07 3.68
N ALA A 117 -9.73 19.72 2.78
CA ALA A 117 -10.39 20.99 3.05
C ALA A 117 -11.48 20.87 4.13
N TYR A 118 -12.32 19.84 4.04
CA TYR A 118 -13.37 19.56 5.01
C TYR A 118 -12.82 19.33 6.43
N TYR A 119 -11.75 18.53 6.57
CA TYR A 119 -11.09 18.29 7.85
C TYR A 119 -10.11 19.40 8.25
N ARG A 120 -9.98 20.45 7.47
CA ARG A 120 -9.02 21.57 7.67
C ARG A 120 -7.58 21.09 7.81
N ILE A 121 -7.19 20.11 7.00
CA ILE A 121 -5.86 19.50 7.00
C ILE A 121 -5.09 19.99 5.79
N SER A 122 -3.82 20.37 5.97
CA SER A 122 -2.94 20.71 4.86
C SER A 122 -2.72 19.47 3.95
N PRO A 123 -3.02 19.56 2.64
CA PRO A 123 -2.81 18.44 1.71
C PRO A 123 -1.33 18.09 1.50
N VAL A 124 -0.42 19.00 1.84
CA VAL A 124 1.05 18.82 1.75
C VAL A 124 1.61 18.15 3.01
N GLY A 125 0.77 17.92 4.02
CA GLY A 125 1.17 17.41 5.33
C GLY A 125 1.40 18.51 6.37
N PRO A 126 2.00 18.21 7.52
CA PRO A 126 2.21 19.17 8.59
C PRO A 126 3.07 20.34 8.09
N VAL A 127 2.62 21.58 8.40
CA VAL A 127 3.30 22.84 8.08
C VAL A 127 3.67 23.48 9.41
N GLY A 128 4.93 23.94 9.56
CA GLY A 128 5.43 24.60 10.76
C GLY A 128 6.76 24.02 11.26
N GLU A 129 7.23 24.46 12.41
CA GLU A 129 8.55 24.12 12.98
C GLU A 129 8.78 22.63 13.28
N GLY A 130 7.72 21.79 13.29
CA GLY A 130 7.80 20.34 13.38
C GLY A 130 7.72 19.60 12.03
N SER A 131 7.69 20.32 10.89
CA SER A 131 7.58 19.74 9.56
C SER A 131 8.93 19.18 9.09
N SER A 132 9.18 17.91 9.41
CA SER A 132 10.39 17.22 8.97
C SER A 132 10.38 16.97 7.45
N TRP A 133 11.45 17.36 6.77
CA TRP A 133 11.73 16.97 5.38
C TRP A 133 11.67 15.44 5.20
N ALA A 134 12.07 14.69 6.21
CA ALA A 134 11.99 13.24 6.23
C ALA A 134 10.54 12.73 6.07
N LEU A 135 9.57 13.37 6.73
CA LEU A 135 8.16 13.01 6.61
C LEU A 135 7.62 13.24 5.20
N ARG A 136 7.97 14.36 4.57
CA ARG A 136 7.57 14.65 3.18
C ARG A 136 8.19 13.68 2.19
N ARG A 137 9.47 13.28 2.39
CA ARG A 137 10.12 12.24 1.58
C ARG A 137 9.40 10.91 1.70
N LEU A 138 8.95 10.52 2.89
CA LEU A 138 8.16 9.31 3.09
C LEU A 138 6.79 9.39 2.40
N LEU A 139 6.12 10.53 2.42
CA LEU A 139 4.86 10.73 1.70
C LEU A 139 5.05 10.65 0.18
N LEU A 140 6.12 11.27 -0.35
CA LEU A 140 6.50 11.15 -1.75
C LEU A 140 6.86 9.71 -2.12
N LEU A 141 7.67 9.03 -1.30
CA LEU A 141 8.00 7.61 -1.49
C LEU A 141 6.75 6.74 -1.52
N ARG A 142 5.82 6.97 -0.58
CA ARG A 142 4.52 6.28 -0.55
C ARG A 142 3.73 6.45 -1.84
N GLY A 143 3.63 7.69 -2.30
CA GLY A 143 2.90 8.01 -3.53
C GLY A 143 3.58 7.46 -4.76
N ALA A 144 4.90 7.66 -4.89
CA ALA A 144 5.70 7.21 -6.03
C ALA A 144 5.73 5.67 -6.13
N ALA A 145 6.01 4.98 -5.02
CA ALA A 145 6.03 3.52 -4.99
C ALA A 145 4.64 2.94 -5.31
N GLY A 146 3.56 3.55 -4.79
CA GLY A 146 2.21 3.12 -5.14
C GLY A 146 1.85 3.35 -6.61
N ALA A 147 2.18 4.51 -7.17
CA ALA A 147 1.94 4.83 -8.58
C ALA A 147 2.77 3.95 -9.52
N PHE A 148 4.05 3.74 -9.20
CA PHE A 148 4.93 2.85 -9.95
C PHE A 148 4.45 1.40 -9.90
N GLY A 149 4.06 0.91 -8.72
CA GLY A 149 3.48 -0.43 -8.57
C GLY A 149 2.24 -0.63 -9.44
N ASN A 150 1.36 0.37 -9.50
CA ASN A 150 0.21 0.39 -10.40
C ASN A 150 0.63 0.36 -11.87
N ALA A 151 1.59 1.17 -12.28
CA ALA A 151 2.09 1.19 -13.66
C ALA A 151 2.67 -0.17 -14.08
N CYS A 152 3.44 -0.82 -13.21
CA CYS A 152 3.96 -2.17 -13.43
C CYS A 152 2.83 -3.21 -13.58
N PHE A 153 1.77 -3.12 -12.77
CA PHE A 153 0.61 -3.99 -12.89
C PHE A 153 -0.10 -3.82 -14.24
N PHE A 154 -0.36 -2.58 -14.65
CA PHE A 154 -0.97 -2.31 -15.95
C PHE A 154 -0.09 -2.78 -17.12
N TYR A 155 1.23 -2.59 -17.04
CA TYR A 155 2.15 -3.15 -18.03
C TYR A 155 2.06 -4.68 -18.07
N ALA A 156 2.02 -5.35 -16.92
CA ALA A 156 1.88 -6.80 -16.83
C ALA A 156 0.62 -7.30 -17.55
N VAL A 157 -0.53 -6.64 -17.30
CA VAL A 157 -1.82 -6.96 -17.94
C VAL A 157 -1.76 -6.83 -19.47
N THR A 158 -0.86 -6.00 -20.04
CA THR A 158 -0.67 -5.93 -21.49
C THR A 158 0.19 -7.07 -22.05
N LYS A 159 0.84 -7.87 -21.20
CA LYS A 159 1.80 -8.91 -21.59
C LYS A 159 1.41 -10.32 -21.15
N MET A 160 0.39 -10.46 -20.35
CA MET A 160 -0.12 -11.73 -19.84
C MET A 160 -1.60 -11.60 -19.48
N THR A 161 -2.27 -12.71 -19.17
CA THR A 161 -3.69 -12.66 -18.79
C THR A 161 -3.89 -11.84 -17.52
N LEU A 162 -5.07 -11.22 -17.37
CA LEU A 162 -5.41 -10.47 -16.17
C LEU A 162 -5.33 -11.34 -14.91
N ALA A 163 -5.75 -12.61 -15.00
CA ALA A 163 -5.70 -13.56 -13.89
C ALA A 163 -4.26 -13.82 -13.45
N ASP A 164 -3.35 -14.12 -14.38
CA ASP A 164 -1.93 -14.34 -14.10
C ASP A 164 -1.28 -13.10 -13.47
N ALA A 165 -1.48 -11.93 -14.09
CA ALA A 165 -0.95 -10.66 -13.58
C ALA A 165 -1.46 -10.37 -12.17
N THR A 166 -2.74 -10.64 -11.90
CA THR A 166 -3.35 -10.41 -10.60
C THR A 166 -2.79 -11.35 -9.53
N VAL A 167 -2.66 -12.65 -9.83
CA VAL A 167 -2.06 -13.62 -8.88
C VAL A 167 -0.65 -13.21 -8.48
N VAL A 168 0.19 -12.84 -9.46
CA VAL A 168 1.56 -12.39 -9.16
C VAL A 168 1.53 -11.09 -8.34
N PHE A 169 0.68 -10.14 -8.69
CA PHE A 169 0.57 -8.87 -7.96
C PHE A 169 0.05 -9.05 -6.53
N PHE A 170 -0.83 -10.04 -6.28
CA PHE A 170 -1.35 -10.38 -4.95
C PHE A 170 -0.31 -11.08 -4.04
N THR A 171 0.93 -11.31 -4.50
CA THR A 171 2.05 -11.62 -3.61
C THR A 171 2.46 -10.40 -2.74
N GLY A 172 2.00 -9.19 -3.09
CA GLY A 172 2.26 -7.95 -2.37
C GLY A 172 2.02 -8.00 -0.85
N PRO A 173 0.95 -8.60 -0.33
CA PRO A 173 0.75 -8.79 1.11
C PRO A 173 1.88 -9.56 1.81
N VAL A 174 2.46 -10.56 1.16
CA VAL A 174 3.59 -11.34 1.68
C VAL A 174 4.83 -10.43 1.78
N PHE A 175 5.15 -9.69 0.70
CA PHE A 175 6.25 -8.71 0.73
C PHE A 175 6.01 -7.62 1.76
N SER A 176 4.77 -7.13 1.91
CA SER A 176 4.42 -6.13 2.92
C SER A 176 4.69 -6.65 4.34
N ALA A 177 4.39 -7.91 4.63
CA ALA A 177 4.66 -8.52 5.93
C ALA A 177 6.16 -8.70 6.17
N ILE A 178 6.92 -9.11 5.15
CA ILE A 178 8.38 -9.25 5.22
C ILE A 178 9.03 -7.88 5.45
N PHE A 179 8.65 -6.86 4.68
CA PHE A 179 9.21 -5.51 4.82
C PHE A 179 8.84 -4.88 6.17
N ALA A 180 7.60 -5.11 6.66
CA ALA A 180 7.20 -4.65 7.99
C ALA A 180 8.00 -5.33 9.10
N ARG A 181 8.35 -6.61 8.95
CA ARG A 181 9.23 -7.30 9.89
C ARG A 181 10.64 -6.70 9.89
N VAL A 182 11.20 -6.45 8.71
CA VAL A 182 12.58 -5.94 8.57
C VAL A 182 12.67 -4.46 8.96
N ALA A 183 11.75 -3.62 8.48
CA ALA A 183 11.81 -2.18 8.67
C ALA A 183 11.17 -1.69 9.97
N LEU A 184 10.15 -2.37 10.49
CA LEU A 184 9.36 -1.95 11.66
C LEU A 184 9.50 -2.89 12.85
N GLY A 185 10.20 -4.04 12.70
CA GLY A 185 10.27 -5.06 13.74
C GLY A 185 8.91 -5.70 14.08
N GLU A 186 7.92 -5.61 13.17
CA GLU A 186 6.60 -6.22 13.39
C GLU A 186 6.72 -7.75 13.48
N PRO A 187 6.04 -8.40 14.43
CA PRO A 187 6.08 -9.85 14.55
C PRO A 187 5.37 -10.52 13.37
N TYR A 188 6.10 -11.36 12.65
CA TYR A 188 5.60 -12.20 11.56
C TYR A 188 5.88 -13.66 11.93
N GLY A 189 4.95 -14.23 12.71
CA GLY A 189 5.09 -15.56 13.31
C GLY A 189 4.91 -16.71 12.32
N ALA A 190 5.07 -17.94 12.80
CA ALA A 190 4.85 -19.13 11.98
C ALA A 190 3.39 -19.22 11.49
N PHE A 191 2.44 -18.89 12.37
CA PHE A 191 1.03 -18.83 12.01
C PHE A 191 0.73 -17.79 10.91
N ASP A 192 1.31 -16.58 11.00
CA ASP A 192 1.14 -15.53 10.01
C ASP A 192 1.69 -15.97 8.63
N ARG A 193 2.84 -16.68 8.62
CA ARG A 193 3.45 -17.24 7.40
C ARG A 193 2.57 -18.32 6.77
N ALA A 194 2.10 -19.26 7.59
CA ALA A 194 1.22 -20.33 7.12
C ALA A 194 -0.09 -19.77 6.55
N ALA A 195 -0.73 -18.84 7.27
CA ALA A 195 -1.94 -18.17 6.80
C ALA A 195 -1.72 -17.41 5.48
N SER A 196 -0.58 -16.73 5.31
CA SER A 196 -0.24 -16.07 4.07
C SER A 196 -0.08 -17.06 2.90
N ALA A 197 0.59 -18.20 3.12
CA ALA A 197 0.77 -19.22 2.09
C ALA A 197 -0.57 -19.86 1.70
N VAL A 198 -1.41 -20.21 2.68
CA VAL A 198 -2.74 -20.79 2.42
C VAL A 198 -3.68 -19.78 1.74
N CYS A 199 -3.61 -18.50 2.12
CA CYS A 199 -4.38 -17.44 1.47
C CYS A 199 -3.94 -17.28 -0.01
N MET A 200 -2.64 -17.34 -0.31
CA MET A 200 -2.14 -17.32 -1.69
C MET A 200 -2.65 -18.50 -2.50
N LEU A 201 -2.69 -19.70 -1.91
CA LEU A 201 -3.31 -20.86 -2.56
C LEU A 201 -4.78 -20.59 -2.88
N GLY A 202 -5.53 -20.03 -1.95
CA GLY A 202 -6.92 -19.63 -2.18
C GLY A 202 -7.07 -18.65 -3.34
N ILE A 203 -6.19 -17.66 -3.46
CA ILE A 203 -6.18 -16.69 -4.58
C ILE A 203 -5.92 -17.39 -5.91
N VAL A 204 -4.94 -18.31 -5.95
CA VAL A 204 -4.62 -19.12 -7.14
C VAL A 204 -5.82 -19.96 -7.57
N LEU A 205 -6.54 -20.58 -6.62
CA LEU A 205 -7.74 -21.38 -6.91
C LEU A 205 -8.91 -20.53 -7.44
N VAL A 206 -9.11 -19.30 -6.95
CA VAL A 206 -10.16 -18.39 -7.45
C VAL A 206 -9.85 -17.89 -8.84
N LEU A 207 -8.64 -17.41 -9.05
CA LEU A 207 -8.25 -16.72 -10.30
C LEU A 207 -7.85 -17.69 -11.42
N LYS A 208 -7.50 -18.93 -11.07
CA LYS A 208 -7.09 -19.98 -12.01
C LYS A 208 -6.12 -19.52 -13.08
N PRO A 209 -4.94 -19.01 -12.70
CA PRO A 209 -4.01 -18.47 -13.66
C PRO A 209 -3.62 -19.51 -14.72
N ALA A 210 -3.49 -19.10 -15.98
CA ALA A 210 -3.11 -19.98 -17.08
C ALA A 210 -1.75 -20.64 -16.86
N MET A 211 -0.85 -19.96 -16.15
CA MET A 211 0.46 -20.50 -15.74
C MET A 211 0.36 -21.78 -14.91
N VAL A 212 -0.74 -21.99 -14.17
CA VAL A 212 -0.93 -23.15 -13.26
C VAL A 212 -1.94 -24.15 -13.84
N PHE A 213 -3.04 -23.66 -14.44
CA PHE A 213 -4.16 -24.51 -14.90
C PHE A 213 -4.14 -24.76 -16.41
N GLY A 214 -3.21 -24.13 -17.17
CA GLY A 214 -3.12 -24.18 -18.60
C GLY A 214 -4.21 -23.36 -19.30
N GLU A 215 -4.09 -23.17 -20.60
CA GLU A 215 -5.01 -22.34 -21.40
C GLU A 215 -6.42 -22.93 -21.48
N ALA A 216 -6.56 -24.25 -21.36
CA ALA A 216 -7.86 -24.95 -21.42
C ALA A 216 -8.82 -24.56 -20.27
N ALA A 217 -8.34 -24.02 -19.18
CA ALA A 217 -9.17 -23.62 -18.02
C ALA A 217 -9.91 -22.30 -18.24
N HIS A 218 -9.57 -21.52 -19.25
CA HIS A 218 -10.09 -20.16 -19.45
C HIS A 218 -11.16 -20.04 -20.57
N GLY A 219 -11.46 -21.10 -21.30
CA GLY A 219 -12.50 -21.08 -22.34
C GLY A 219 -12.39 -19.88 -23.32
N LEU A 220 -13.55 -19.29 -23.65
CA LEU A 220 -13.67 -18.17 -24.59
C LEU A 220 -12.92 -16.89 -24.14
N ALA A 221 -12.69 -16.68 -22.85
CA ALA A 221 -11.97 -15.53 -22.33
C ALA A 221 -10.47 -15.53 -22.74
N ALA A 222 -9.85 -16.71 -22.79
CA ALA A 222 -8.47 -16.86 -23.27
C ALA A 222 -8.31 -16.58 -24.77
N ALA A 223 -9.36 -16.86 -25.55
CA ALA A 223 -9.36 -16.57 -26.99
C ALA A 223 -9.43 -15.06 -27.30
N ILE A 224 -9.97 -14.26 -26.38
CA ILE A 224 -10.07 -12.79 -26.52
C ILE A 224 -8.80 -12.11 -26.00
N ASP A 225 -8.12 -12.69 -24.99
CA ASP A 225 -6.91 -12.13 -24.36
C ASP A 225 -5.58 -12.46 -25.08
N GLY A 226 -5.63 -13.07 -26.24
CA GLY A 226 -4.45 -13.23 -27.13
C GLY A 226 -3.69 -14.52 -26.91
N ALA A 227 -4.22 -15.60 -27.44
CA ALA A 227 -3.45 -16.80 -27.79
C ALA A 227 -2.30 -16.39 -28.73
N GLY A 228 -1.06 -16.37 -28.21
CA GLY A 228 0.12 -16.06 -29.02
C GLY A 228 1.12 -15.11 -28.40
N VAL A 229 0.95 -14.72 -27.14
CA VAL A 229 1.97 -13.96 -26.42
C VAL A 229 3.17 -14.86 -26.17
N GLY A 230 4.29 -14.62 -26.87
CA GLY A 230 5.49 -15.44 -26.75
C GLY A 230 5.95 -15.54 -25.28
N GLU A 231 6.51 -16.69 -24.91
CA GLU A 231 7.00 -16.99 -23.54
C GLU A 231 7.85 -15.86 -22.95
N GLN A 232 8.65 -15.18 -23.77
CA GLN A 232 9.47 -14.05 -23.36
C GLN A 232 8.63 -12.82 -22.93
N GLN A 233 7.48 -12.59 -23.56
CA GLN A 233 6.59 -11.47 -23.19
C GLN A 233 5.85 -11.77 -21.89
N GLN A 234 5.41 -13.01 -21.72
CA GLN A 234 4.77 -13.47 -20.48
C GLN A 234 5.74 -13.36 -19.28
N MET A 235 7.00 -13.76 -19.46
CA MET A 235 8.05 -13.60 -18.44
C MET A 235 8.26 -12.12 -18.06
N ARG A 236 8.30 -11.21 -19.05
CA ARG A 236 8.41 -9.76 -18.80
C ARG A 236 7.19 -9.23 -18.04
N GLY A 237 5.99 -9.71 -18.36
CA GLY A 237 4.76 -9.39 -17.63
C GLY A 237 4.83 -9.85 -16.18
N ALA A 238 5.24 -11.09 -15.92
CA ALA A 238 5.37 -11.66 -14.59
C ALA A 238 6.41 -10.90 -13.72
N LEU A 239 7.57 -10.58 -14.30
CA LEU A 239 8.59 -9.77 -13.62
C LEU A 239 8.08 -8.37 -13.30
N ALA A 240 7.37 -7.72 -14.21
CA ALA A 240 6.77 -6.42 -13.96
C ALA A 240 5.71 -6.49 -12.85
N ALA A 241 4.83 -7.50 -12.86
CA ALA A 241 3.85 -7.69 -11.79
C ALA A 241 4.51 -7.91 -10.43
N LEU A 242 5.59 -8.70 -10.36
CA LEU A 242 6.36 -8.95 -9.14
C LEU A 242 7.02 -7.67 -8.62
N VAL A 243 7.69 -6.91 -9.49
CA VAL A 243 8.28 -5.60 -9.13
C VAL A 243 7.19 -4.64 -8.67
N GLY A 244 6.04 -4.64 -9.33
CA GLY A 244 4.86 -3.88 -8.93
C GLY A 244 4.35 -4.25 -7.53
N ALA A 245 4.28 -5.55 -7.23
CA ALA A 245 3.89 -6.08 -5.93
C ALA A 245 4.86 -5.63 -4.81
N MET A 246 6.16 -5.72 -5.07
CA MET A 246 7.20 -5.25 -4.14
C MET A 246 7.12 -3.74 -3.91
N SER A 247 6.94 -2.96 -4.98
CA SER A 247 6.78 -1.51 -4.89
C SER A 247 5.51 -1.13 -4.12
N GLY A 248 4.39 -1.81 -4.37
CA GLY A 248 3.17 -1.68 -3.58
C GLY A 248 3.39 -2.00 -2.10
N ALA A 249 4.18 -3.03 -1.80
CA ALA A 249 4.54 -3.40 -0.43
C ALA A 249 5.34 -2.28 0.26
N VAL A 250 6.31 -1.67 -0.42
CA VAL A 250 7.04 -0.48 0.09
C VAL A 250 6.06 0.66 0.40
N ALA A 251 5.11 0.92 -0.51
CA ALA A 251 4.09 1.95 -0.29
C ALA A 251 3.25 1.67 0.97
N MET A 252 2.82 0.42 1.20
CA MET A 252 2.03 0.04 2.37
C MET A 252 2.84 0.14 3.67
N CYS A 253 4.08 -0.34 3.68
CA CYS A 253 4.99 -0.19 4.82
C CYS A 253 5.25 1.28 5.14
N THR A 254 5.40 2.13 4.14
CA THR A 254 5.62 3.57 4.35
C THR A 254 4.42 4.24 5.05
N VAL A 255 3.18 3.86 4.73
CA VAL A 255 1.99 4.32 5.49
C VAL A 255 2.11 3.95 6.97
N ARG A 256 2.59 2.75 7.25
CA ARG A 256 2.77 2.25 8.62
C ARG A 256 3.90 2.98 9.36
N VAL A 257 5.02 3.25 8.66
CA VAL A 257 6.15 4.04 9.20
C VAL A 257 5.71 5.46 9.57
N VAL A 258 4.99 6.13 8.67
CA VAL A 258 4.42 7.47 8.92
C VAL A 258 3.40 7.41 10.06
N GLY A 259 2.66 6.31 10.19
CA GLY A 259 1.74 6.06 11.27
C GLY A 259 0.68 7.15 11.41
N ARG A 260 0.45 7.61 12.65
CA ARG A 260 -0.58 8.63 12.98
C ARG A 260 -0.05 10.06 12.91
N SER A 261 1.22 10.26 12.56
CA SER A 261 1.83 11.61 12.45
C SER A 261 1.18 12.44 11.33
N VAL A 262 0.60 11.77 10.34
CA VAL A 262 -0.09 12.39 9.22
C VAL A 262 -1.48 11.79 9.07
N HIS A 263 -2.46 12.64 8.76
CA HIS A 263 -3.82 12.16 8.51
C HIS A 263 -3.88 11.28 7.26
N SER A 264 -4.70 10.22 7.29
CA SER A 264 -4.81 9.23 6.21
C SER A 264 -5.15 9.84 4.84
N MET A 265 -5.87 10.97 4.80
CA MET A 265 -6.23 11.67 3.56
C MET A 265 -5.04 12.25 2.82
N VAL A 266 -3.98 12.66 3.52
CA VAL A 266 -2.75 13.17 2.88
C VAL A 266 -2.09 12.08 2.03
N HIS A 267 -2.09 10.83 2.50
CA HIS A 267 -1.59 9.69 1.70
C HIS A 267 -2.40 9.48 0.41
N VAL A 268 -3.72 9.72 0.46
CA VAL A 268 -4.61 9.63 -0.72
C VAL A 268 -4.27 10.72 -1.73
N VAL A 269 -4.03 11.95 -1.28
CA VAL A 269 -3.65 13.09 -2.13
C VAL A 269 -2.31 12.83 -2.83
N TYR A 270 -1.26 12.43 -2.11
CA TYR A 270 0.05 12.13 -2.71
C TYR A 270 -0.04 11.00 -3.73
N PHE A 271 -0.78 9.93 -3.41
CA PHE A 271 -0.97 8.81 -4.33
C PHE A 271 -1.77 9.24 -5.57
N GLY A 272 -2.89 9.97 -5.37
CA GLY A 272 -3.72 10.47 -6.48
C GLY A 272 -2.94 11.36 -7.43
N PHE A 273 -2.16 12.31 -6.89
CA PHE A 273 -1.32 13.22 -7.67
C PHE A 273 -0.25 12.46 -8.49
N LEU A 274 0.52 11.59 -7.86
CA LEU A 274 1.57 10.85 -8.54
C LEU A 274 1.04 9.79 -9.51
N SER A 275 -0.10 9.18 -9.20
CA SER A 275 -0.79 8.26 -10.11
C SER A 275 -1.37 9.00 -11.34
N MET A 276 -1.93 10.19 -11.16
CA MET A 276 -2.37 11.07 -12.25
C MET A 276 -1.20 11.46 -13.15
N ALA A 277 -0.10 11.92 -12.56
CA ALA A 277 1.11 12.29 -13.32
C ALA A 277 1.69 11.10 -14.09
N GLY A 278 1.77 9.93 -13.43
CA GLY A 278 2.26 8.70 -14.04
C GLY A 278 1.39 8.20 -15.18
N SER A 279 0.05 8.20 -15.02
CA SER A 279 -0.87 7.82 -16.10
C SER A 279 -0.82 8.80 -17.28
N THR A 280 -0.71 10.10 -17.03
CA THR A 280 -0.53 11.12 -18.07
C THR A 280 0.78 10.89 -18.85
N ALA A 281 1.88 10.60 -18.14
CA ALA A 281 3.15 10.29 -18.78
C ALA A 281 3.06 9.00 -19.62
N ALA A 282 2.41 7.96 -19.08
CA ALA A 282 2.21 6.70 -19.80
C ALA A 282 1.36 6.90 -21.08
N MET A 283 0.28 7.66 -21.01
CA MET A 283 -0.56 7.98 -22.19
C MET A 283 0.21 8.72 -23.29
N ARG A 284 1.18 9.56 -22.93
CA ARG A 284 2.03 10.28 -23.89
C ARG A 284 3.16 9.41 -24.48
N SER A 285 3.65 8.45 -23.69
CA SER A 285 4.80 7.61 -24.08
C SER A 285 4.42 6.44 -24.98
N VAL A 286 3.17 5.96 -24.89
CA VAL A 286 2.69 4.83 -25.71
C VAL A 286 2.14 5.38 -27.02
N ALA A 287 2.94 5.26 -28.10
CA ALA A 287 2.59 5.77 -29.42
C ALA A 287 1.33 5.15 -30.06
N GLN A 288 0.75 4.13 -29.45
CA GLN A 288 -0.46 3.43 -29.90
C GLN A 288 -1.61 3.52 -28.90
N THR A 289 -1.63 4.55 -28.04
CA THR A 289 -2.82 4.76 -27.19
C THR A 289 -4.01 5.09 -28.07
N PRO A 290 -5.14 4.35 -27.93
CA PRO A 290 -6.39 4.72 -28.56
C PRO A 290 -6.75 6.17 -28.23
N PRO A 291 -7.43 6.91 -29.11
CA PRO A 291 -7.83 8.28 -28.82
C PRO A 291 -8.68 8.31 -27.55
N VAL A 292 -8.43 9.32 -26.71
CA VAL A 292 -9.19 9.54 -25.47
C VAL A 292 -10.68 9.62 -25.79
N ARG A 293 -11.48 8.81 -25.11
CA ARG A 293 -12.91 8.71 -25.32
C ARG A 293 -13.67 9.40 -24.16
N ALA A 294 -14.27 10.53 -24.40
CA ALA A 294 -15.16 11.16 -23.41
C ALA A 294 -16.43 10.31 -23.22
N PRO A 295 -16.91 10.17 -21.96
CA PRO A 295 -18.19 9.53 -21.69
C PRO A 295 -19.34 10.22 -22.44
N ARG A 296 -20.21 9.43 -23.08
CA ARG A 296 -21.30 9.95 -23.93
C ARG A 296 -22.67 9.85 -23.27
N THR A 297 -22.83 8.92 -22.34
CA THR A 297 -24.10 8.64 -21.67
C THR A 297 -24.02 9.00 -20.18
N ALA A 298 -25.17 9.31 -19.57
CA ALA A 298 -25.25 9.52 -18.12
C ALA A 298 -24.76 8.28 -17.33
N TYR A 299 -25.00 7.07 -17.85
CA TYR A 299 -24.51 5.83 -17.27
C TYR A 299 -22.97 5.79 -17.28
N GLU A 300 -22.31 6.10 -18.40
CA GLU A 300 -20.84 6.12 -18.47
C GLU A 300 -20.24 7.15 -17.49
N TRP A 301 -20.84 8.33 -17.36
CA TRP A 301 -20.45 9.34 -16.37
C TRP A 301 -20.63 8.86 -14.93
N LEU A 302 -21.75 8.20 -14.64
CA LEU A 302 -22.02 7.63 -13.31
C LEU A 302 -20.98 6.56 -12.96
N VAL A 303 -20.72 5.62 -13.88
CA VAL A 303 -19.74 4.54 -13.66
C VAL A 303 -18.32 5.11 -13.53
N MET A 304 -17.94 6.08 -14.35
CA MET A 304 -16.63 6.75 -14.25
C MET A 304 -16.47 7.48 -12.91
N GLY A 305 -17.50 8.20 -12.46
CA GLY A 305 -17.54 8.83 -11.14
C GLY A 305 -17.43 7.80 -10.00
N SER A 306 -18.11 6.68 -10.15
CA SER A 306 -18.07 5.57 -9.17
C SER A 306 -16.70 4.94 -9.06
N VAL A 307 -15.96 4.76 -10.17
CA VAL A 307 -14.55 4.30 -10.15
C VAL A 307 -13.70 5.19 -9.25
N GLY A 308 -13.80 6.52 -9.43
CA GLY A 308 -13.05 7.48 -8.61
C GLY A 308 -13.47 7.46 -7.14
N ALA A 309 -14.78 7.40 -6.87
CA ALA A 309 -15.33 7.36 -5.52
C ALA A 309 -14.90 6.08 -4.76
N PHE A 310 -15.09 4.90 -5.35
CA PHE A 310 -14.68 3.64 -4.72
C PHE A 310 -13.17 3.55 -4.55
N ALA A 311 -12.38 4.06 -5.49
CA ALA A 311 -10.93 4.16 -5.35
C ALA A 311 -10.52 5.07 -4.19
N PHE A 312 -11.20 6.21 -4.02
CA PHE A 312 -10.96 7.13 -2.91
C PHE A 312 -11.30 6.48 -1.56
N PHE A 313 -12.50 5.93 -1.40
CA PHE A 313 -12.92 5.28 -0.16
C PHE A 313 -12.05 4.06 0.17
N GLY A 314 -11.76 3.20 -0.82
CA GLY A 314 -10.87 2.06 -0.65
C GLY A 314 -9.49 2.48 -0.15
N GLN A 315 -8.88 3.50 -0.75
CA GLN A 315 -7.57 4.02 -0.33
C GLN A 315 -7.61 4.72 1.04
N ALA A 316 -8.67 5.48 1.33
CA ALA A 316 -8.82 6.16 2.61
C ALA A 316 -8.91 5.16 3.78
N LEU A 317 -9.75 4.13 3.61
CA LEU A 317 -9.93 3.05 4.58
C LEU A 317 -8.66 2.20 4.72
N LEU A 318 -7.99 1.86 3.61
CA LEU A 318 -6.72 1.14 3.61
C LEU A 318 -5.64 1.89 4.40
N ASN A 319 -5.43 3.16 4.09
CA ASN A 319 -4.44 3.97 4.78
C ASN A 319 -4.76 4.09 6.28
N ARG A 320 -6.05 4.29 6.63
CA ARG A 320 -6.46 4.36 8.03
C ARG A 320 -6.30 3.01 8.73
N GLY A 321 -6.63 1.92 8.07
CA GLY A 321 -6.44 0.56 8.58
C GLY A 321 -4.98 0.27 8.91
N LEU A 322 -4.05 0.58 7.99
CA LEU A 322 -2.61 0.42 8.18
C LEU A 322 -2.03 1.30 9.29
N GLN A 323 -2.63 2.46 9.57
CA GLN A 323 -2.23 3.29 10.70
C GLN A 323 -2.63 2.69 12.07
N LEU A 324 -3.64 1.83 12.09
CA LEU A 324 -4.23 1.28 13.31
C LEU A 324 -3.82 -0.16 13.59
N ALA A 325 -3.66 -0.99 12.55
CA ALA A 325 -3.37 -2.41 12.67
C ALA A 325 -1.98 -2.78 12.12
N PRO A 326 -1.37 -3.87 12.60
CA PRO A 326 -0.14 -4.42 12.03
C PRO A 326 -0.30 -4.77 10.55
N THR A 327 0.78 -4.54 9.77
CA THR A 327 0.77 -4.65 8.30
C THR A 327 0.44 -6.05 7.82
N GLY A 328 1.12 -7.08 8.34
CA GLY A 328 0.94 -8.45 7.88
C GLY A 328 -0.52 -8.94 7.97
N PRO A 329 -1.11 -9.03 9.18
CA PRO A 329 -2.51 -9.43 9.32
C PRO A 329 -3.51 -8.51 8.61
N GLY A 330 -3.23 -7.20 8.60
CA GLY A 330 -4.07 -6.22 7.90
C GLY A 330 -4.13 -6.48 6.41
N MET A 331 -3.00 -6.76 5.77
CA MET A 331 -2.93 -7.05 4.34
C MET A 331 -3.61 -8.38 3.97
N LEU A 332 -3.67 -9.37 4.87
CA LEU A 332 -4.48 -10.57 4.66
C LEU A 332 -5.98 -10.26 4.64
N MET A 333 -6.44 -9.34 5.52
CA MET A 333 -7.84 -8.87 5.45
C MET A 333 -8.15 -8.18 4.11
N ARG A 334 -7.18 -7.49 3.53
CA ARG A 334 -7.35 -6.86 2.22
C ARG A 334 -7.56 -7.88 1.09
N ASN A 335 -7.04 -9.10 1.18
CA ASN A 335 -7.24 -10.13 0.17
C ASN A 335 -8.72 -10.58 0.03
N LEU A 336 -9.61 -10.14 0.96
CA LEU A 336 -11.05 -10.29 0.80
C LEU A 336 -11.60 -9.57 -0.45
N ASP A 337 -10.84 -8.66 -1.07
CA ASP A 337 -11.25 -8.02 -2.32
C ASP A 337 -11.42 -9.04 -3.45
N VAL A 338 -10.63 -10.11 -3.49
CA VAL A 338 -10.79 -11.22 -4.43
C VAL A 338 -12.13 -11.93 -4.22
N VAL A 339 -12.51 -12.16 -2.95
CA VAL A 339 -13.78 -12.81 -2.60
C VAL A 339 -14.96 -11.91 -2.95
N PHE A 340 -14.89 -10.62 -2.66
CA PHE A 340 -15.94 -9.67 -3.03
C PHE A 340 -16.05 -9.51 -4.54
N ALA A 341 -14.93 -9.45 -5.27
CA ALA A 341 -14.94 -9.43 -6.73
C ALA A 341 -15.58 -10.70 -7.32
N PHE A 342 -15.28 -11.86 -6.76
CA PHE A 342 -15.88 -13.14 -7.11
C PHE A 342 -17.41 -13.14 -6.88
N LEU A 343 -17.86 -12.66 -5.73
CA LEU A 343 -19.29 -12.53 -5.44
C LEU A 343 -19.99 -11.56 -6.40
N PHE A 344 -19.34 -10.45 -6.76
CA PHE A 344 -19.86 -9.52 -7.76
C PHE A 344 -19.89 -10.15 -9.17
N GLY A 345 -18.91 -11.00 -9.51
CA GLY A 345 -18.91 -11.79 -10.74
C GLY A 345 -20.18 -12.62 -10.87
N ILE A 346 -20.52 -13.35 -9.82
CA ILE A 346 -21.73 -14.19 -9.77
C ILE A 346 -23.00 -13.33 -9.83
N THR A 347 -23.10 -12.29 -8.99
CA THR A 347 -24.36 -11.56 -8.77
C THR A 347 -24.67 -10.52 -9.85
N LEU A 348 -23.64 -9.85 -10.41
CA LEU A 348 -23.81 -8.76 -11.37
C LEU A 348 -23.55 -9.19 -12.82
N PHE A 349 -22.66 -10.16 -13.01
CA PHE A 349 -22.28 -10.61 -14.36
C PHE A 349 -22.83 -12.02 -14.71
N GLY A 350 -23.53 -12.68 -13.76
CA GLY A 350 -24.09 -13.99 -13.96
C GLY A 350 -23.05 -15.10 -14.20
N GLU A 351 -21.82 -14.89 -13.71
CA GLU A 351 -20.76 -15.88 -13.82
C GLU A 351 -21.12 -17.13 -13.01
N VAL A 352 -21.04 -18.32 -13.62
CA VAL A 352 -21.29 -19.57 -12.91
C VAL A 352 -19.98 -20.07 -12.33
N PRO A 353 -19.82 -20.05 -10.99
CA PRO A 353 -18.59 -20.51 -10.38
C PRO A 353 -18.50 -22.03 -10.43
N ASP A 354 -17.32 -22.54 -10.71
CA ASP A 354 -17.00 -23.92 -10.48
C ASP A 354 -16.56 -24.17 -9.02
N TRP A 355 -16.57 -25.43 -8.61
CA TRP A 355 -16.27 -25.82 -7.24
C TRP A 355 -14.86 -25.44 -6.77
N ILE A 356 -13.87 -25.39 -7.69
CA ILE A 356 -12.48 -24.99 -7.37
C ILE A 356 -12.42 -23.52 -6.94
N SER A 357 -13.10 -22.64 -7.68
CA SER A 357 -13.17 -21.20 -7.35
C SER A 357 -13.91 -20.97 -6.02
N VAL A 358 -14.99 -21.74 -5.77
CA VAL A 358 -15.70 -21.71 -4.48
C VAL A 358 -14.77 -22.13 -3.34
N ALA A 359 -14.04 -23.26 -3.50
CA ALA A 359 -13.07 -23.71 -2.51
C ALA A 359 -11.97 -22.67 -2.24
N GLY A 360 -11.49 -21.98 -3.28
CA GLY A 360 -10.53 -20.89 -3.16
C GLY A 360 -11.10 -19.71 -2.34
N ALA A 361 -12.33 -19.28 -2.63
CA ALA A 361 -13.00 -18.20 -1.90
C ALA A 361 -13.19 -18.55 -0.41
N VAL A 362 -13.65 -19.78 -0.11
CA VAL A 362 -13.78 -20.29 1.27
C VAL A 362 -12.42 -20.31 1.98
N THR A 363 -11.35 -20.69 1.28
CA THR A 363 -9.99 -20.69 1.82
C THR A 363 -9.55 -19.28 2.21
N ILE A 364 -9.77 -18.27 1.37
CA ILE A 364 -9.42 -16.87 1.67
C ILE A 364 -10.19 -16.35 2.89
N VAL A 365 -11.51 -16.58 2.93
CA VAL A 365 -12.35 -16.20 4.07
C VAL A 365 -11.90 -16.92 5.35
N GLY A 366 -11.63 -18.22 5.26
CA GLY A 366 -11.11 -19.03 6.36
C GLY A 366 -9.81 -18.48 6.93
N CYS A 367 -8.86 -18.10 6.07
CA CYS A 367 -7.61 -17.46 6.49
C CYS A 367 -7.84 -16.11 7.19
N ALA A 368 -8.74 -15.28 6.66
CA ALA A 368 -9.07 -13.98 7.26
C ALA A 368 -9.69 -14.15 8.66
N VAL A 369 -10.64 -15.06 8.80
CA VAL A 369 -11.30 -15.40 10.08
C VAL A 369 -10.30 -16.01 11.06
N ALA A 370 -9.50 -16.99 10.63
CA ALA A 370 -8.47 -17.64 11.46
C ALA A 370 -7.45 -16.62 11.98
N MET A 371 -7.01 -15.69 11.13
CA MET A 371 -6.10 -14.62 11.52
C MET A 371 -6.75 -13.69 12.56
N GLY A 372 -8.00 -13.28 12.33
CA GLY A 372 -8.75 -12.46 13.28
C GLY A 372 -8.90 -13.14 14.64
N LEU A 373 -9.31 -14.42 14.66
CA LEU A 373 -9.46 -15.22 15.88
C LEU A 373 -8.11 -15.42 16.59
N HIS A 374 -7.05 -15.78 15.87
CA HIS A 374 -5.72 -15.97 16.44
C HIS A 374 -5.24 -14.70 17.15
N LYS A 375 -5.36 -13.53 16.51
CA LYS A 375 -4.98 -12.25 17.12
C LYS A 375 -5.86 -11.90 18.33
N TRP A 376 -7.16 -12.18 18.25
CA TRP A 376 -8.08 -11.95 19.37
C TRP A 376 -7.78 -12.86 20.57
N LEU A 377 -7.55 -14.18 20.36
CA LEU A 377 -7.17 -15.13 21.40
C LEU A 377 -5.81 -14.79 22.02
N ALA A 378 -4.80 -14.50 21.19
CA ALA A 378 -3.48 -14.08 21.66
C ALA A 378 -3.55 -12.79 22.50
N SER A 379 -4.47 -11.89 22.19
CA SER A 379 -4.70 -10.68 22.96
C SER A 379 -5.36 -10.97 24.30
N ARG A 380 -6.35 -11.90 24.38
CA ARG A 380 -6.98 -12.34 25.63
C ARG A 380 -5.99 -13.03 26.56
N ALA A 381 -5.16 -13.94 26.02
CA ALA A 381 -4.16 -14.66 26.78
C ALA A 381 -3.12 -13.73 27.45
N ARG A 382 -2.72 -12.65 26.76
CA ARG A 382 -1.84 -11.62 27.32
C ARG A 382 -2.49 -10.85 28.48
N SER A 383 -3.78 -10.53 28.39
CA SER A 383 -4.51 -9.87 29.48
C SER A 383 -4.65 -10.75 30.71
N ALA A 384 -4.97 -12.04 30.53
CA ALA A 384 -5.09 -12.97 31.65
C ALA A 384 -3.76 -13.11 32.41
N ARG A 385 -2.63 -13.18 31.69
CA ARG A 385 -1.29 -13.22 32.31
C ARG A 385 -0.91 -11.92 33.01
N GLY A 386 -1.33 -10.77 32.50
CA GLY A 386 -1.12 -9.47 33.12
C GLY A 386 -1.88 -9.32 34.46
N VAL A 387 -3.09 -9.87 34.56
CA VAL A 387 -3.90 -9.86 35.76
C VAL A 387 -3.35 -10.83 36.81
N SER A 388 -2.90 -12.03 36.39
CA SER A 388 -2.32 -13.04 37.32
C SER A 388 -0.95 -12.61 37.89
N GLY A 389 -0.14 -11.86 37.12
CA GLY A 389 1.14 -11.34 37.60
C GLY A 389 1.03 -10.07 38.47
N ALA A 390 -0.15 -9.47 38.58
CA ALA A 390 -0.44 -8.34 39.48
C ALA A 390 -1.04 -8.79 40.82
N ALA A 391 -1.47 -10.07 40.92
CA ALA A 391 -2.06 -10.66 42.13
C ALA A 391 -1.06 -11.56 42.91
N ALA A 392 0.15 -11.75 42.42
CA ALA A 392 1.28 -12.40 43.07
C ALA A 392 2.38 -11.37 43.39
#